data_3304bd13bb69cc4db5cf0fb82d5a3b5e
#
_entry.id   3304bd13bb69cc4db5cf0fb82d5a3b5e
#
_cell.length_a   1.000
_cell.length_b   1.000
_cell.length_c   1.000
_cell.angle_alpha   90.00
_cell.angle_beta   90.00
_cell.angle_gamma   90.00
#
_symmetry.space_group_name_H-M   'P 1'
#
loop_
_entity.id
_entity.type
_entity.pdbx_description
1 polymer ?
#
loop_
_entity_poly.entity_id
_entity_poly.type
_entity_poly.pdbx_seq_one_letter_code
_entity_poly.pdbx_strand_id
1 'polypeptide(L)'
;EIASCLVGSEMCIRDRFTNPATLQVIRLEIGALAAWTPAKIAQIEPYAATYYPKVFSQKDTAILTVAPERTFWEKATILHHEANRPEGSEMPQRYSRHYYDLYRMSMTPLKEAAFARVDLLKTVVDFKMKFYPRSWAKYQEAVPGTLKLVPPEYRFSALAADYEAMKDMLYGDVPSFYTVMDALRNLERGIHLL
;
A
#
# COMPACT_ATOMS: atom_id res chain seq x y z
N GLU A 1 -11.70 20.77 14.82
CA GLU A 1 -11.98 19.42 14.27
C GLU A 1 -12.23 19.56 12.78
N ILE A 2 -11.23 19.24 11.96
CA ILE A 2 -11.45 19.07 10.53
C ILE A 2 -12.00 17.67 10.38
N ALA A 3 -13.33 17.55 10.28
CA ALA A 3 -13.96 16.31 9.89
C ALA A 3 -13.47 15.96 8.48
N SER A 4 -12.68 14.91 8.35
CA SER A 4 -12.38 14.32 7.05
C SER A 4 -13.67 13.69 6.56
N CYS A 5 -14.50 14.44 5.83
CA CYS A 5 -15.64 13.89 5.12
C CYS A 5 -15.12 12.98 4.00
N LEU A 6 -15.03 11.70 4.30
CA LEU A 6 -15.00 10.68 3.25
C LEU A 6 -16.41 10.62 2.66
N VAL A 7 -16.59 11.17 1.48
CA VAL A 7 -17.80 10.98 0.71
C VAL A 7 -17.62 9.68 -0.08
N GLY A 8 -18.28 8.61 0.35
CA GLY A 8 -18.31 7.34 -0.36
C GLY A 8 -19.52 7.26 -1.26
N SER A 9 -19.35 6.90 -2.53
CA SER A 9 -20.44 6.46 -3.40
C SER A 9 -20.34 4.95 -3.59
N GLU A 10 -21.43 4.23 -3.30
CA GLU A 10 -21.53 2.79 -3.50
C GLU A 10 -22.40 2.51 -4.73
N MET A 11 -21.85 1.74 -5.68
CA MET A 11 -22.59 1.24 -6.82
C MET A 11 -22.74 -0.27 -6.69
N CYS A 12 -24.00 -0.74 -6.56
CA CYS A 12 -24.29 -2.17 -6.52
C CYS A 12 -24.06 -2.79 -7.90
N ILE A 13 -23.18 -3.75 -7.97
CA ILE A 13 -23.02 -4.60 -9.16
C ILE A 13 -24.03 -5.73 -9.03
N ARG A 14 -25.07 -5.74 -9.87
CA ARG A 14 -25.96 -6.89 -10.02
C ARG A 14 -25.21 -7.97 -10.80
N ASP A 15 -24.50 -8.81 -10.10
CA ASP A 15 -23.82 -9.96 -10.68
C ASP A 15 -24.35 -11.25 -10.05
N ARG A 16 -24.29 -12.34 -10.83
CA ARG A 16 -24.61 -13.69 -10.34
C ARG A 16 -23.51 -14.28 -9.46
N PHE A 17 -22.44 -13.54 -9.25
CA PHE A 17 -21.32 -13.97 -8.44
C PHE A 17 -21.59 -13.68 -6.95
N THR A 18 -22.04 -14.70 -6.24
CA THR A 18 -22.31 -14.63 -4.80
C THR A 18 -21.13 -15.19 -4.01
N ASN A 19 -20.05 -14.44 -3.89
CA ASN A 19 -19.01 -14.75 -2.88
C ASN A 19 -19.35 -13.93 -1.62
N PRO A 20 -19.76 -14.57 -0.50
CA PRO A 20 -20.11 -13.85 0.73
C PRO A 20 -18.93 -13.12 1.36
N ALA A 21 -17.68 -13.44 0.98
CA ALA A 21 -16.48 -12.76 1.45
C ALA A 21 -16.16 -11.48 0.65
N THR A 22 -16.84 -11.25 -0.49
CA THR A 22 -16.59 -10.11 -1.36
C THR A 22 -17.79 -9.16 -1.33
N LEU A 23 -17.55 -7.90 -0.95
CA LEU A 23 -18.57 -6.86 -1.08
C LEU A 23 -18.87 -6.65 -2.58
N GLN A 24 -20.15 -6.86 -2.98
CA GLN A 24 -20.61 -6.65 -4.36
C GLN A 24 -20.89 -5.17 -4.64
N VAL A 25 -19.94 -4.31 -4.27
CA VAL A 25 -20.03 -2.86 -4.43
C VAL A 25 -18.68 -2.31 -4.90
N ILE A 26 -18.72 -1.31 -5.75
CA ILE A 26 -17.55 -0.47 -6.03
C ILE A 26 -17.64 0.71 -5.06
N ARG A 27 -16.64 0.81 -4.17
CA ARG A 27 -16.53 1.93 -3.24
C ARG A 27 -15.60 2.97 -3.82
N LEU A 28 -16.11 4.17 -4.05
CA LEU A 28 -15.31 5.33 -4.40
C LEU A 28 -15.02 6.14 -3.11
N GLU A 29 -13.76 6.25 -2.74
CA GLU A 29 -13.32 7.06 -1.61
C GLU A 29 -12.77 8.39 -2.14
N ILE A 30 -13.40 9.49 -1.76
CA ILE A 30 -12.98 10.83 -2.13
C ILE A 30 -12.54 11.56 -0.87
N GLY A 31 -11.27 11.99 -0.83
CA GLY A 31 -10.71 12.67 0.31
C GLY A 31 -9.97 13.96 -0.11
N ALA A 32 -10.12 15.02 0.67
CA ALA A 32 -9.39 16.27 0.48
C ALA A 32 -7.92 16.20 0.95
N LEU A 33 -7.57 15.23 1.80
CA LEU A 33 -6.24 15.03 2.35
C LEU A 33 -5.42 14.07 1.50
N ALA A 34 -5.12 14.45 0.28
CA ALA A 34 -4.21 13.69 -0.56
C ALA A 34 -2.95 14.50 -0.86
N ALA A 35 -1.79 13.90 -0.66
CA ALA A 35 -0.53 14.48 -1.10
C ALA A 35 -0.31 14.12 -2.56
N TRP A 36 -0.59 15.05 -3.45
CA TRP A 36 -0.58 14.85 -4.89
C TRP A 36 0.81 14.95 -5.55
N THR A 37 1.83 15.36 -4.82
CA THR A 37 3.15 15.63 -5.40
C THR A 37 4.23 14.65 -4.92
N PRO A 38 5.05 14.15 -5.83
CA PRO A 38 4.98 14.29 -7.28
C PRO A 38 3.85 13.46 -7.89
N ALA A 39 3.27 13.95 -8.99
CA ALA A 39 2.23 13.26 -9.73
C ALA A 39 2.63 13.16 -11.22
N LYS A 40 2.11 12.15 -11.91
CA LYS A 40 2.30 11.95 -13.35
C LYS A 40 1.02 11.43 -14.00
N ILE A 41 0.89 11.66 -15.29
CA ILE A 41 -0.19 11.06 -16.07
C ILE A 41 0.16 9.59 -16.34
N ALA A 42 -0.76 8.70 -15.99
CA ALA A 42 -0.70 7.29 -16.30
C ALA A 42 -1.87 6.90 -17.22
N GLN A 43 -1.58 6.06 -18.21
CA GLN A 43 -2.62 5.44 -19.02
C GLN A 43 -3.12 4.19 -18.30
N ILE A 44 -4.40 4.18 -17.97
CA ILE A 44 -5.04 3.06 -17.27
C ILE A 44 -5.92 2.32 -18.28
N GLU A 45 -5.63 1.04 -18.48
CA GLU A 45 -6.40 0.14 -19.33
C GLU A 45 -7.03 -0.96 -18.45
N PRO A 46 -8.36 -1.19 -18.50
CA PRO A 46 -8.98 -2.29 -17.79
C PRO A 46 -8.55 -3.65 -18.40
N TYR A 47 -8.31 -4.64 -17.58
CA TYR A 47 -7.94 -5.99 -18.05
C TYR A 47 -8.93 -6.54 -19.09
N ALA A 48 -10.23 -6.24 -18.95
CA ALA A 48 -11.24 -6.64 -19.94
C ALA A 48 -10.99 -6.10 -21.33
N ALA A 49 -10.36 -4.93 -21.48
CA ALA A 49 -10.05 -4.37 -22.80
C ALA A 49 -8.98 -5.17 -23.55
N THR A 50 -8.07 -5.81 -22.84
CA THR A 50 -7.09 -6.75 -23.42
C THR A 50 -7.75 -7.98 -24.02
N TYR A 51 -8.77 -8.54 -23.34
CA TYR A 51 -9.47 -9.75 -23.79
C TYR A 51 -10.61 -9.47 -24.77
N TYR A 52 -11.26 -8.31 -24.66
CA TYR A 52 -12.41 -7.91 -25.46
C TYR A 52 -12.22 -6.54 -26.15
N PRO A 53 -11.15 -6.37 -26.97
CA PRO A 53 -10.78 -5.05 -27.48
C PRO A 53 -11.84 -4.39 -28.39
N LYS A 54 -12.76 -5.18 -28.96
CA LYS A 54 -13.84 -4.67 -29.85
C LYS A 54 -15.03 -4.13 -29.09
N VAL A 55 -15.13 -4.39 -27.77
CA VAL A 55 -16.25 -3.93 -26.93
C VAL A 55 -16.01 -2.53 -26.40
N PHE A 56 -14.75 -2.10 -26.33
CA PHE A 56 -14.36 -0.81 -25.79
C PHE A 56 -14.21 0.22 -26.90
N SER A 57 -14.98 1.31 -26.84
CA SER A 57 -14.80 2.47 -27.74
C SER A 57 -13.50 3.22 -27.44
N GLN A 58 -13.08 3.23 -26.15
CA GLN A 58 -11.81 3.75 -25.67
C GLN A 58 -11.20 2.70 -24.74
N LYS A 59 -9.98 2.24 -25.06
CA LYS A 59 -9.32 1.17 -24.33
C LYS A 59 -8.59 1.68 -23.07
N ASP A 60 -8.07 2.89 -23.14
CA ASP A 60 -7.27 3.50 -22.10
C ASP A 60 -7.81 4.89 -21.71
N THR A 61 -7.49 5.28 -20.50
CA THR A 61 -7.84 6.59 -19.95
C THR A 61 -6.62 7.21 -19.29
N ALA A 62 -6.32 8.46 -19.65
CA ALA A 62 -5.26 9.23 -19.05
C ALA A 62 -5.71 9.76 -17.68
N ILE A 63 -5.05 9.34 -16.61
CA ILE A 63 -5.38 9.73 -15.23
C ILE A 63 -4.14 10.33 -14.58
N LEU A 64 -4.30 11.48 -13.94
CA LEU A 64 -3.25 12.05 -13.09
C LEU A 64 -3.16 11.21 -11.82
N THR A 65 -2.02 10.56 -11.62
CA THR A 65 -1.77 9.67 -10.48
C THR A 65 -0.57 10.13 -9.68
N VAL A 66 -0.54 9.76 -8.40
CA VAL A 66 0.66 9.93 -7.57
C VAL A 66 1.81 9.12 -8.15
N ALA A 67 3.02 9.68 -8.17
CA ALA A 67 4.20 8.98 -8.65
C ALA A 67 4.44 7.70 -7.84
N PRO A 68 4.73 6.56 -8.49
CA PRO A 68 4.89 5.28 -7.79
C PRO A 68 6.06 5.27 -6.80
N GLU A 69 7.11 6.08 -7.03
CA GLU A 69 8.22 6.26 -6.10
C GLU A 69 7.73 6.85 -4.76
N ARG A 70 6.78 7.79 -4.80
CA ARG A 70 6.13 8.30 -3.60
C ARG A 70 5.30 7.21 -2.91
N THR A 71 4.50 6.47 -3.69
CA THR A 71 3.68 5.37 -3.16
C THR A 71 4.55 4.31 -2.49
N PHE A 72 5.72 4.01 -3.04
CA PHE A 72 6.70 3.11 -2.40
C PHE A 72 7.07 3.60 -0.99
N TRP A 73 7.44 4.86 -0.83
CA TRP A 73 7.81 5.43 0.46
C TRP A 73 6.61 5.57 1.41
N GLU A 74 5.41 5.80 0.89
CA GLU A 74 4.19 5.76 1.69
C GLU A 74 3.93 4.37 2.28
N LYS A 75 4.10 3.30 1.49
CA LYS A 75 3.99 1.92 1.97
C LYS A 75 5.10 1.59 2.98
N ALA A 76 6.35 1.97 2.70
CA ALA A 76 7.46 1.78 3.62
C ALA A 76 7.22 2.46 4.99
N THR A 77 6.69 3.69 5.00
CA THR A 77 6.34 4.39 6.24
C THR A 77 5.11 3.81 6.95
N ILE A 78 4.19 3.13 6.25
CA ILE A 78 3.12 2.35 6.89
C ILE A 78 3.74 1.16 7.63
N LEU A 79 4.69 0.44 7.04
CA LEU A 79 5.34 -0.68 7.70
C LEU A 79 6.17 -0.23 8.90
N HIS A 80 6.89 0.90 8.78
CA HIS A 80 7.60 1.50 9.91
C HIS A 80 6.66 1.82 11.08
N HIS A 81 5.53 2.42 10.79
CA HIS A 81 4.47 2.69 11.75
C HIS A 81 4.01 1.39 12.43
N GLU A 82 3.73 0.33 11.67
CA GLU A 82 3.30 -0.95 12.23
C GLU A 82 4.39 -1.66 13.03
N ALA A 83 5.64 -1.56 12.63
CA ALA A 83 6.77 -2.11 13.37
C ALA A 83 6.95 -1.48 14.77
N ASN A 84 6.43 -0.25 14.95
CA ASN A 84 6.45 0.46 16.22
C ASN A 84 5.10 0.41 16.98
N ARG A 85 4.09 -0.31 16.48
CA ARG A 85 2.80 -0.43 17.14
C ARG A 85 2.95 -1.13 18.50
N PRO A 86 2.41 -0.58 19.59
CA PRO A 86 2.47 -1.19 20.92
C PRO A 86 1.93 -2.63 20.93
N GLU A 87 2.55 -3.51 21.70
CA GLU A 87 2.25 -4.94 21.72
C GLU A 87 0.78 -5.25 22.01
N GLY A 88 0.16 -4.59 22.96
CA GLY A 88 -1.25 -4.76 23.32
C GLY A 88 -2.26 -4.12 22.37
N SER A 89 -1.82 -3.43 21.31
CA SER A 89 -2.73 -2.79 20.37
C SER A 89 -3.17 -3.73 19.27
N GLU A 90 -4.48 -3.78 18.98
CA GLU A 90 -5.01 -4.54 17.86
C GLU A 90 -4.48 -4.03 16.52
N MET A 91 -4.21 -4.95 15.63
CA MET A 91 -3.86 -4.66 14.24
C MET A 91 -5.15 -4.60 13.41
N PRO A 92 -5.31 -3.59 12.54
CA PRO A 92 -6.45 -3.55 11.63
C PRO A 92 -6.46 -4.76 10.70
N GLN A 93 -7.65 -5.27 10.37
CA GLN A 93 -7.82 -6.36 9.41
C GLN A 93 -7.28 -5.99 8.03
N ARG A 94 -6.80 -6.99 7.31
CA ARG A 94 -6.23 -6.86 5.96
C ARG A 94 -5.00 -5.93 5.90
N TYR A 95 -4.30 -5.81 7.00
CA TYR A 95 -3.13 -4.93 7.05
C TYR A 95 -1.89 -5.59 6.42
N SER A 96 -1.87 -6.92 6.38
CA SER A 96 -0.84 -7.71 5.69
C SER A 96 -0.72 -7.37 4.19
N ARG A 97 -1.77 -6.80 3.56
CA ARG A 97 -1.70 -6.28 2.18
C ARG A 97 -0.57 -5.26 1.96
N HIS A 98 -0.27 -4.44 2.96
CA HIS A 98 0.78 -3.43 2.81
C HIS A 98 2.18 -4.05 2.71
N TYR A 99 2.41 -5.17 3.38
CA TYR A 99 3.63 -5.96 3.25
C TYR A 99 3.73 -6.58 1.87
N TYR A 100 2.64 -7.18 1.39
CA TYR A 100 2.56 -7.72 0.03
C TYR A 100 2.76 -6.65 -1.05
N ASP A 101 2.10 -5.50 -0.91
CA ASP A 101 2.24 -4.40 -1.86
C ASP A 101 3.70 -3.94 -1.98
N LEU A 102 4.35 -3.67 -0.84
CA LEU A 102 5.75 -3.23 -0.85
C LEU A 102 6.70 -4.31 -1.37
N TYR A 103 6.45 -5.58 -1.03
CA TYR A 103 7.15 -6.72 -1.62
C TYR A 103 7.03 -6.70 -3.15
N ARG A 104 5.82 -6.61 -3.69
CA ARG A 104 5.61 -6.59 -5.16
C ARG A 104 6.30 -5.39 -5.80
N MET A 105 6.21 -4.23 -5.21
CA MET A 105 6.88 -3.03 -5.70
C MET A 105 8.41 -3.20 -5.69
N SER A 106 8.97 -3.84 -4.67
CA SER A 106 10.41 -4.08 -4.55
C SER A 106 10.97 -5.07 -5.57
N MET A 107 10.11 -5.90 -6.18
CA MET A 107 10.49 -6.87 -7.22
C MET A 107 10.47 -6.26 -8.64
N THR A 108 10.22 -4.96 -8.76
CA THR A 108 10.16 -4.25 -10.03
C THR A 108 11.25 -3.16 -10.11
N PRO A 109 11.53 -2.60 -11.28
CA PRO A 109 12.46 -1.45 -11.41
C PRO A 109 12.08 -0.22 -10.57
N LEU A 110 10.87 -0.21 -10.02
CA LEU A 110 10.42 0.85 -9.11
C LEU A 110 11.28 0.95 -7.85
N LYS A 111 11.82 -0.16 -7.36
CA LYS A 111 12.73 -0.14 -6.20
C LYS A 111 13.90 0.80 -6.42
N GLU A 112 14.59 0.64 -7.54
CA GLU A 112 15.76 1.48 -7.87
C GLU A 112 15.36 2.94 -8.12
N ALA A 113 14.22 3.16 -8.77
CA ALA A 113 13.67 4.49 -8.96
C ALA A 113 13.30 5.17 -7.63
N ALA A 114 12.74 4.43 -6.67
CA ALA A 114 12.44 4.94 -5.34
C ALA A 114 13.72 5.24 -4.54
N PHE A 115 14.73 4.39 -4.63
CA PHE A 115 16.02 4.59 -3.98
C PHE A 115 16.72 5.85 -4.50
N ALA A 116 16.65 6.10 -5.82
CA ALA A 116 17.14 7.35 -6.40
C ALA A 116 16.37 8.60 -5.94
N ARG A 117 15.20 8.42 -5.33
CA ARG A 117 14.33 9.48 -4.84
C ARG A 117 14.07 9.35 -3.33
N VAL A 118 15.11 9.10 -2.57
CA VAL A 118 15.04 9.02 -1.09
C VAL A 118 14.56 10.34 -0.44
N ASP A 119 14.68 11.47 -1.14
CA ASP A 119 14.11 12.75 -0.76
C ASP A 119 12.59 12.69 -0.50
N LEU A 120 11.89 11.79 -1.23
CA LEU A 120 10.45 11.59 -1.05
C LEU A 120 10.11 10.94 0.29
N LEU A 121 11.00 10.13 0.86
CA LEU A 121 10.78 9.56 2.20
C LEU A 121 10.56 10.68 3.22
N LYS A 122 11.44 11.68 3.23
CA LYS A 122 11.29 12.83 4.14
C LYS A 122 9.97 13.56 3.90
N THR A 123 9.61 13.80 2.65
CA THR A 123 8.34 14.47 2.30
C THR A 123 7.13 13.69 2.80
N VAL A 124 7.15 12.36 2.70
CA VAL A 124 6.08 11.47 3.20
C VAL A 124 6.02 11.50 4.72
N VAL A 125 7.16 11.46 5.39
CA VAL A 125 7.26 11.52 6.85
C VAL A 125 6.70 12.85 7.38
N ASP A 126 7.13 13.97 6.81
CA ASP A 126 6.65 15.31 7.19
C ASP A 126 5.12 15.42 7.01
N PHE A 127 4.60 14.88 5.91
CA PHE A 127 3.15 14.83 5.68
C PHE A 127 2.43 14.01 6.74
N LYS A 128 2.95 12.80 7.08
CA LYS A 128 2.33 11.95 8.11
C LYS A 128 2.40 12.54 9.50
N MET A 129 3.50 13.18 9.86
CA MET A 129 3.62 13.89 11.14
C MET A 129 2.61 15.03 11.27
N LYS A 130 2.34 15.74 10.17
CA LYS A 130 1.42 16.85 10.15
C LYS A 130 -0.06 16.44 10.18
N PHE A 131 -0.44 15.44 9.37
CA PHE A 131 -1.84 15.10 9.12
C PHE A 131 -2.31 13.81 9.80
N TYR A 132 -1.38 12.92 10.16
CA TYR A 132 -1.67 11.64 10.81
C TYR A 132 -0.76 11.40 12.02
N PRO A 133 -0.65 12.37 12.96
CA PRO A 133 0.27 12.25 14.09
C PRO A 133 -0.13 11.07 14.98
N ARG A 134 0.87 10.23 15.30
CA ARG A 134 0.75 9.13 16.25
C ARG A 134 2.07 9.02 17.00
N SER A 135 2.05 9.22 18.32
CA SER A 135 3.26 9.24 19.15
C SER A 135 4.06 7.92 19.07
N TRP A 136 3.36 6.79 19.01
CA TRP A 136 3.98 5.48 18.97
C TRP A 136 4.51 5.09 17.57
N ALA A 137 4.10 5.78 16.50
CA ALA A 137 4.53 5.49 15.14
C ALA A 137 5.99 5.85 14.85
N LYS A 138 6.57 6.70 15.70
CA LYS A 138 7.97 7.14 15.64
C LYS A 138 8.40 7.62 14.25
N TYR A 139 7.54 8.39 13.58
CA TYR A 139 7.81 8.87 12.23
C TYR A 139 9.14 9.62 12.09
N GLN A 140 9.59 10.30 13.15
CA GLN A 140 10.90 10.97 13.18
C GLN A 140 12.08 10.01 13.04
N GLU A 141 11.89 8.72 13.36
CA GLU A 141 12.87 7.65 13.18
C GLU A 141 12.77 6.98 11.79
N ALA A 142 11.79 7.37 10.96
CA ALA A 142 11.62 6.83 9.62
C ALA A 142 12.56 7.51 8.62
N VAL A 143 13.86 7.34 8.83
CA VAL A 143 14.94 7.79 7.95
C VAL A 143 15.73 6.56 7.45
N PRO A 144 16.50 6.64 6.36
CA PRO A 144 17.13 5.46 5.75
C PRO A 144 17.79 4.52 6.76
N GLY A 145 18.67 5.01 7.62
CA GLY A 145 19.43 4.19 8.57
C GLY A 145 18.63 3.53 9.71
N THR A 146 17.37 3.93 9.92
CA THR A 146 16.54 3.44 11.06
C THR A 146 15.11 3.06 10.68
N LEU A 147 14.77 3.15 9.38
CA LEU A 147 13.47 2.73 8.88
C LEU A 147 13.26 1.23 9.13
N LYS A 148 12.12 0.88 9.69
CA LYS A 148 11.74 -0.51 9.96
C LYS A 148 10.64 -0.95 9.01
N LEU A 149 10.84 -2.06 8.31
CA LEU A 149 9.82 -2.68 7.46
C LEU A 149 9.28 -3.96 8.08
N VAL A 150 10.10 -4.64 8.89
CA VAL A 150 9.76 -5.92 9.50
C VAL A 150 9.25 -5.68 10.92
N PRO A 151 8.05 -6.16 11.26
CA PRO A 151 7.50 -6.01 12.60
C PRO A 151 8.20 -6.94 13.60
N PRO A 152 8.03 -6.74 14.91
CA PRO A 152 8.50 -7.66 15.92
C PRO A 152 7.91 -9.08 15.75
N GLU A 153 8.66 -10.11 16.16
CA GLU A 153 8.27 -11.52 15.95
C GLU A 153 6.92 -11.88 16.58
N TYR A 154 6.56 -11.30 17.70
CA TYR A 154 5.25 -11.54 18.33
C TYR A 154 4.06 -11.16 17.43
N ARG A 155 4.26 -10.34 16.39
CA ARG A 155 3.23 -9.98 15.40
C ARG A 155 3.10 -11.00 14.27
N PHE A 156 4.09 -11.86 14.06
CA PHE A 156 4.14 -12.73 12.88
C PHE A 156 2.95 -13.67 12.77
N SER A 157 2.52 -14.27 13.87
CA SER A 157 1.38 -15.18 13.89
C SER A 157 0.09 -14.48 13.43
N ALA A 158 -0.19 -13.30 13.97
CA ALA A 158 -1.38 -12.52 13.59
C ALA A 158 -1.31 -12.04 12.14
N LEU A 159 -0.15 -11.57 11.70
CA LEU A 159 0.06 -11.13 10.31
C LEU A 159 -0.03 -12.29 9.31
N ALA A 160 0.49 -13.47 9.66
CA ALA A 160 0.40 -14.65 8.81
C ALA A 160 -1.05 -15.11 8.66
N ALA A 161 -1.84 -15.09 9.74
CA ALA A 161 -3.26 -15.40 9.69
C ALA A 161 -4.05 -14.39 8.85
N ASP A 162 -3.77 -13.08 9.00
CA ASP A 162 -4.38 -12.02 8.19
C ASP A 162 -3.99 -12.15 6.71
N TYR A 163 -2.74 -12.50 6.42
CA TYR A 163 -2.25 -12.74 5.07
C TYR A 163 -2.93 -13.95 4.41
N GLU A 164 -3.10 -15.04 5.14
CA GLU A 164 -3.80 -16.22 4.66
C GLU A 164 -5.25 -15.92 4.33
N ALA A 165 -5.94 -15.16 5.21
CA ALA A 165 -7.33 -14.77 5.01
C ALA A 165 -7.57 -13.87 3.79
N MET A 166 -6.52 -13.19 3.29
CA MET A 166 -6.66 -12.32 2.12
C MET A 166 -6.13 -12.92 0.81
N LYS A 167 -5.64 -14.17 0.81
CA LYS A 167 -5.07 -14.80 -0.40
C LYS A 167 -5.98 -14.78 -1.60
N ASP A 168 -7.28 -14.99 -1.41
CA ASP A 168 -8.27 -14.97 -2.49
C ASP A 168 -8.41 -13.57 -3.16
N MET A 169 -7.87 -12.53 -2.54
CA MET A 169 -7.84 -11.17 -3.09
C MET A 169 -6.55 -10.87 -3.85
N LEU A 170 -5.57 -11.76 -3.82
CA LEU A 170 -4.28 -11.59 -4.50
C LEU A 170 -4.32 -12.22 -5.89
N TYR A 171 -3.80 -11.50 -6.86
CA TYR A 171 -3.80 -11.93 -8.26
C TYR A 171 -2.49 -12.60 -8.65
N GLY A 172 -2.57 -13.71 -9.39
CA GLY A 172 -1.42 -14.48 -9.89
C GLY A 172 -0.79 -15.36 -8.82
N ASP A 173 0.51 -15.60 -8.96
CA ASP A 173 1.26 -16.41 -8.00
C ASP A 173 1.40 -15.69 -6.66
N VAL A 174 0.88 -16.31 -5.62
CA VAL A 174 0.88 -15.75 -4.25
C VAL A 174 2.04 -16.37 -3.47
N PRO A 175 3.05 -15.58 -3.10
CA PRO A 175 4.16 -16.07 -2.29
C PRO A 175 3.71 -16.46 -0.88
N SER A 176 4.51 -17.25 -0.17
CA SER A 176 4.26 -17.48 1.25
C SER A 176 4.48 -16.19 2.05
N PHE A 177 3.80 -16.06 3.19
CA PHE A 177 4.03 -14.93 4.11
C PHE A 177 5.52 -14.78 4.48
N TYR A 178 6.21 -15.87 4.75
CA TYR A 178 7.63 -15.85 5.11
C TYR A 178 8.51 -15.40 3.97
N THR A 179 8.19 -15.77 2.72
CA THR A 179 8.89 -15.25 1.53
C THR A 179 8.78 -13.74 1.43
N VAL A 180 7.60 -13.19 1.71
CA VAL A 180 7.37 -11.74 1.75
C VAL A 180 8.23 -11.09 2.85
N MET A 181 8.23 -11.67 4.07
CA MET A 181 9.01 -11.13 5.19
C MET A 181 10.52 -11.16 4.93
N ASP A 182 11.05 -12.22 4.33
CA ASP A 182 12.48 -12.33 4.00
C ASP A 182 12.89 -11.30 2.94
N ALA A 183 12.06 -11.09 1.93
CA ALA A 183 12.30 -10.06 0.93
C ALA A 183 12.28 -8.65 1.55
N LEU A 184 11.35 -8.39 2.47
CA LEU A 184 11.28 -7.11 3.18
C LEU A 184 12.46 -6.88 4.13
N ARG A 185 13.02 -7.94 4.77
CA ARG A 185 14.27 -7.83 5.53
C ARG A 185 15.45 -7.43 4.63
N ASN A 186 15.51 -8.00 3.42
CA ASN A 186 16.53 -7.63 2.45
C ASN A 186 16.34 -6.19 1.95
N LEU A 187 15.11 -5.79 1.70
CA LEU A 187 14.77 -4.42 1.31
C LEU A 187 15.16 -3.42 2.40
N GLU A 188 14.82 -3.71 3.67
CA GLU A 188 15.17 -2.88 4.83
C GLU A 188 16.69 -2.67 4.91
N ARG A 189 17.47 -3.76 4.78
CA ARG A 189 18.94 -3.65 4.73
C ARG A 189 19.43 -2.79 3.56
N GLY A 190 18.81 -2.91 2.39
CA GLY A 190 19.13 -2.07 1.24
C GLY A 190 18.83 -0.59 1.48
N ILE A 191 17.72 -0.29 2.16
CA ILE A 191 17.36 1.09 2.52
C ILE A 191 18.36 1.65 3.56
N HIS A 192 18.82 0.82 4.51
CA HIS A 192 19.79 1.26 5.51
C HIS A 192 21.15 1.67 4.95
N LEU A 193 21.43 1.35 3.69
CA LEU A 193 22.68 1.70 3.01
C LEU A 193 22.56 2.99 2.17
N LEU A 194 21.38 3.61 2.12
CA LEU A 194 21.14 4.88 1.43
C LEU A 194 21.55 6.07 2.30
#